data_2ef068a76d15c6f5a6251e2d0705244a
#
_entry.id   2ef068a76d15c6f5a6251e2d0705244a
#
_cell.length_a   1.000
_cell.length_b   1.000
_cell.length_c   1.000
_cell.angle_alpha   90.00
_cell.angle_beta   90.00
_cell.angle_gamma   90.00
#
_symmetry.space_group_name_H-M   'P 1'
#
loop_
_entity.id
_entity.type
_entity.pdbx_description
1 polymer ?
#
loop_
_entity_poly.entity_id
_entity_poly.type
_entity_poly.pdbx_seq_one_letter_code
_entity_poly.pdbx_strand_id
1 'polypeptide(L)' 'MAKIKVKNPVVELDGDEMTRIIWSFIKDKLIKPYLEIDLKYYDLGMESRDKTDDQITIDAANAIKQYGVGVKCATITAA' A
#
# COMPACT_ATOMS: atom_id res chain seq x y z
N MET A 1 4.06 -24.56 6.43
CA MET A 1 3.01 -24.49 5.42
C MET A 1 3.49 -23.72 4.19
N ALA A 2 3.27 -24.26 3.02
CA ALA A 2 3.68 -23.59 1.79
C ALA A 2 2.81 -22.35 1.54
N LYS A 3 3.46 -21.26 1.15
CA LYS A 3 2.75 -20.04 0.81
C LYS A 3 2.13 -20.15 -0.58
N ILE A 4 0.98 -19.53 -0.75
CA ILE A 4 0.36 -19.40 -2.07
C ILE A 4 1.12 -18.32 -2.84
N LYS A 5 1.64 -18.67 -4.01
CA LYS A 5 2.38 -17.73 -4.85
C LYS A 5 1.41 -16.85 -5.62
N VAL A 6 1.53 -15.53 -5.44
CA VAL A 6 0.74 -14.55 -6.18
C VAL A 6 1.52 -14.12 -7.42
N LYS A 7 0.94 -14.32 -8.57
CA LYS A 7 1.62 -14.15 -9.86
C LYS A 7 2.02 -12.70 -10.16
N ASN A 8 1.11 -11.75 -9.89
CA ASN A 8 1.33 -10.35 -10.22
C ASN A 8 1.58 -9.51 -8.96
N PRO A 9 2.45 -8.49 -9.04
CA PRO A 9 2.62 -7.57 -7.92
C PRO A 9 1.33 -6.84 -7.57
N VAL A 10 1.18 -6.50 -6.30
CA VAL A 10 0.06 -5.68 -5.81
C VAL A 10 0.63 -4.37 -5.28
N VAL A 11 0.06 -3.26 -5.69
CA VAL A 11 0.44 -1.94 -5.18
C VAL A 11 -0.23 -1.72 -3.83
N GLU A 12 0.56 -1.43 -2.79
CA GLU A 12 0.01 -1.07 -1.50
C GLU A 12 0.17 0.42 -1.25
N LEU A 13 -0.95 1.06 -0.91
CA LEU A 13 -1.01 2.49 -0.65
C LEU A 13 -1.27 2.68 0.83
N ASP A 14 -0.20 2.95 1.59
CA ASP A 14 -0.32 3.16 3.02
C ASP A 14 -1.02 4.48 3.32
N GLY A 15 -1.63 4.56 4.48
CA GLY A 15 -2.43 5.72 4.85
C GLY A 15 -1.92 6.40 6.13
N ASP A 16 -2.85 6.99 6.86
CA ASP A 16 -2.55 7.78 8.05
C ASP A 16 -3.04 7.09 9.32
N GLU A 17 -2.39 7.41 10.45
CA GLU A 17 -2.83 7.06 11.81
C GLU A 17 -3.10 5.57 12.01
N MET A 18 -4.28 5.24 12.52
CA MET A 18 -4.64 3.86 12.88
C MET A 18 -4.67 2.92 11.68
N THR A 19 -5.02 3.42 10.50
CA THR A 19 -5.08 2.56 9.32
C THR A 19 -3.70 2.04 8.94
N ARG A 20 -2.66 2.84 9.13
CA ARG A 20 -1.27 2.43 8.91
C ARG A 20 -0.87 1.30 9.84
N ILE A 21 -1.24 1.39 11.10
CA ILE A 21 -0.95 0.38 12.11
C ILE A 21 -1.72 -0.91 11.81
N ILE A 22 -3.01 -0.79 11.53
CA ILE A 22 -3.88 -1.93 11.22
C ILE A 22 -3.38 -2.65 9.96
N TRP A 23 -3.02 -1.91 8.92
CA TRP A 23 -2.51 -2.49 7.69
C TRP A 23 -1.21 -3.26 7.92
N SER A 24 -0.31 -2.72 8.76
CA SER A 24 0.91 -3.41 9.13
C SER A 24 0.62 -4.76 9.80
N PHE A 25 -0.34 -4.79 10.74
CA PHE A 25 -0.77 -6.04 11.38
C PHE A 25 -1.37 -7.02 10.37
N ILE A 26 -2.20 -6.54 9.45
CA ILE A 26 -2.80 -7.40 8.43
C ILE A 26 -1.71 -8.04 7.56
N LYS A 27 -0.73 -7.27 7.13
CA LYS A 27 0.38 -7.81 6.35
C LYS A 27 1.14 -8.88 7.12
N ASP A 28 1.47 -8.60 8.37
CA ASP A 28 2.31 -9.51 9.18
C ASP A 28 1.57 -10.79 9.58
N LYS A 29 0.27 -10.71 9.84
CA LYS A 29 -0.50 -11.84 10.40
C LYS A 29 -1.29 -12.62 9.35
N LEU A 30 -1.76 -11.98 8.29
CA LEU A 30 -2.66 -12.60 7.33
C LEU A 30 -2.09 -12.71 5.92
N ILE A 31 -1.22 -11.82 5.52
CA ILE A 31 -0.71 -11.79 4.14
C ILE A 31 0.64 -12.50 4.04
N LYS A 32 1.66 -12.01 4.72
CA LYS A 32 3.02 -12.54 4.59
C LYS A 32 3.15 -14.01 4.99
N PRO A 33 2.47 -14.51 6.06
CA PRO A 33 2.59 -15.92 6.42
C PRO A 33 1.97 -16.88 5.42
N TYR A 34 0.98 -16.45 4.63
CA TYR A 34 0.20 -17.31 3.75
C TYR A 34 0.43 -17.07 2.27
N LEU A 35 0.94 -15.90 1.89
CA LEU A 35 1.09 -15.51 0.50
C LEU A 35 2.52 -15.13 0.18
N GLU A 36 3.03 -15.66 -0.92
CA GLU A 36 4.28 -15.19 -1.52
C GLU A 36 3.89 -14.13 -2.54
N ILE A 37 3.94 -12.85 -2.13
CA ILE A 37 3.43 -11.72 -2.91
C ILE A 37 4.44 -10.58 -2.93
N ASP A 38 4.58 -9.96 -4.09
CA ASP A 38 5.40 -8.76 -4.24
C ASP A 38 4.52 -7.53 -4.02
N LEU A 39 4.75 -6.83 -2.91
CA LEU A 39 4.00 -5.64 -2.54
C LEU A 39 4.81 -4.40 -2.92
N LYS A 40 4.29 -3.61 -3.85
CA LYS A 40 4.88 -2.33 -4.26
C LYS A 40 4.35 -1.23 -3.36
N TYR A 41 5.17 -0.80 -2.42
CA TYR A 41 4.79 0.11 -1.35
C TYR A 41 4.83 1.57 -1.76
N TYR A 42 3.76 2.30 -1.49
CA TYR A 42 3.68 3.75 -1.65
C TYR A 42 3.05 4.36 -0.40
N ASP A 43 3.72 5.33 0.20
CA ASP A 43 3.24 5.99 1.40
C ASP A 43 2.40 7.20 1.03
N LEU A 44 1.08 7.09 1.20
CA LEU A 44 0.13 8.17 0.96
C LEU A 44 -0.25 8.92 2.24
N GLY A 45 0.50 8.74 3.32
CA GLY A 45 0.30 9.53 4.53
C GLY A 45 0.45 11.02 4.25
N MET A 46 -0.20 11.85 5.08
CA MET A 46 -0.19 13.30 4.89
C MET A 46 1.24 13.85 4.81
N GLU A 47 2.13 13.37 5.66
CA GLU A 47 3.52 13.84 5.68
C GLU A 47 4.24 13.55 4.37
N SER A 48 4.06 12.35 3.81
CA SER A 48 4.67 11.98 2.54
C SER A 48 4.11 12.78 1.39
N ARG A 49 2.80 13.02 1.38
CA ARG A 49 2.17 13.87 0.35
C ARG A 49 2.68 15.30 0.40
N ASP A 50 2.86 15.85 1.60
CA ASP A 50 3.41 17.20 1.77
C ASP A 50 4.86 17.29 1.27
N LYS A 51 5.70 16.31 1.63
CA LYS A 51 7.11 16.29 1.22
C LYS A 51 7.29 16.20 -0.28
N THR A 52 6.40 15.49 -0.96
CA THR A 52 6.51 15.25 -2.40
C THR A 52 5.62 16.17 -3.24
N ASP A 53 4.97 17.13 -2.59
CA ASP A 53 4.00 18.04 -3.25
C ASP A 53 2.97 17.23 -4.06
N ASP A 54 2.41 16.20 -3.42
CA ASP A 54 1.45 15.25 -3.98
C ASP A 54 1.95 14.39 -5.15
N GLN A 55 3.25 14.43 -5.44
CA GLN A 55 3.82 13.59 -6.51
C GLN A 55 3.64 12.10 -6.20
N ILE A 56 3.71 11.72 -4.92
CA ILE A 56 3.54 10.32 -4.52
C ILE A 56 2.15 9.78 -4.91
N THR A 57 1.13 10.62 -4.87
CA THR A 57 -0.23 10.25 -5.27
C THR A 57 -0.28 9.90 -6.76
N ILE A 58 0.39 10.70 -7.58
CA ILE A 58 0.49 10.46 -9.02
C ILE A 58 1.28 9.19 -9.31
N ASP A 59 2.40 9.00 -8.63
CA ASP A 59 3.24 7.81 -8.79
C ASP A 59 2.49 6.54 -8.39
N ALA A 60 1.72 6.59 -7.30
CA ALA A 60 0.91 5.47 -6.85
C ALA A 60 -0.18 5.12 -7.88
N ALA A 61 -0.86 6.12 -8.42
CA ALA A 61 -1.88 5.90 -9.45
C ALA A 61 -1.29 5.26 -10.71
N ASN A 62 -0.12 5.71 -11.13
CA ASN A 62 0.58 5.15 -12.28
C ASN A 62 1.01 3.70 -12.01
N ALA A 63 1.45 3.40 -10.79
CA ALA A 63 1.83 2.05 -10.41
C ALA A 63 0.63 1.10 -10.45
N ILE A 64 -0.54 1.53 -9.98
CA ILE A 64 -1.77 0.73 -10.07
C ILE A 64 -2.13 0.46 -11.52
N LYS A 65 -2.01 1.46 -12.37
CA LYS A 65 -2.26 1.31 -13.81
C LYS A 65 -1.32 0.29 -14.43
N GLN A 66 -0.05 0.30 -14.02
CA GLN A 66 0.96 -0.61 -14.53
C GLN A 66 0.75 -2.05 -14.05
N TYR A 67 0.48 -2.25 -12.76
CA TYR A 67 0.38 -3.58 -12.15
C TYR A 67 -1.04 -4.12 -12.07
N GLY A 68 -2.05 -3.28 -12.20
CA GLY A 68 -3.44 -3.68 -12.33
C GLY A 68 -4.24 -3.83 -11.04
N VAL A 69 -3.57 -3.95 -9.88
CA VAL A 69 -4.25 -4.14 -8.58
C VAL A 69 -3.62 -3.27 -7.52
N GLY A 70 -4.45 -2.62 -6.71
CA GLY A 70 -3.99 -1.81 -5.60
C GLY A 70 -4.85 -1.99 -4.36
N VAL A 71 -4.23 -1.88 -3.20
CA VAL A 71 -4.90 -1.84 -1.90
C VAL A 71 -4.60 -0.50 -1.25
N LYS A 72 -5.64 0.25 -0.89
CA LYS A 72 -5.49 1.59 -0.32
C LYS A 72 -6.00 1.64 1.11
N CYS A 73 -5.18 2.18 2.01
CA CYS A 73 -5.60 2.52 3.37
C CYS A 73 -6.21 3.91 3.40
N ALA A 74 -6.99 4.19 4.45
CA ALA A 74 -7.60 5.50 4.60
C ALA A 74 -6.55 6.59 4.83
N THR A 75 -6.76 7.75 4.23
CA THR A 75 -5.88 8.90 4.36
C THR A 75 -6.62 10.08 4.97
N ILE A 76 -5.88 10.98 5.62
CA ILE A 76 -6.43 12.23 6.14
C ILE A 76 -6.53 13.21 4.98
N THR A 77 -7.70 13.82 4.84
CA THR A 77 -7.91 14.88 3.86
C THR A 77 -7.59 16.23 4.51
N ALA A 78 -6.73 17.02 3.88
CA ALA A 78 -6.42 18.35 4.35
C ALA A 78 -7.66 19.26 4.21
N ALA A 79 -7.95 20.02 5.26
CA ALA A 79 -9.07 20.94 5.25
C ALA A 79 -8.82 22.13 4.31
#